data_a5c15c70423d87317b6decbf24d5dd73
#
_entry.id   a5c15c70423d87317b6decbf24d5dd73
#
_cell.length_a   1.000
_cell.length_b   1.000
_cell.length_c   1.000
_cell.angle_alpha   90.00
_cell.angle_beta   90.00
_cell.angle_gamma   90.00
#
_symmetry.space_group_name_H-M   'P 1'
#
loop_
_entity.id
_entity.type
_entity.pdbx_description
1 polymer ?
#
loop_
_entity_poly.entity_id
_entity_poly.type
_entity_poly.pdbx_seq_one_letter_code
_entity_poly.pdbx_strand_id
1 'polypeptide(L)'
;MTSSDIRRPPRYYYRPIEVEDNTSNINYRISRISDIAIFYLLYKRIEEMVYPGYETLMYFKDMDARKRHAVRLEQVEFEQDKKYGSFLTYLSNRIAPYDFSLKIISNEPKEISDFKRYKDSFIFTYIYSKHRPIIEAENLNKISDERRLYRGKPFEMEAPKRIYDPFIIEYYRQASESSDPFIQFISYYHILEYFYDEIFNKKLIEDLMNKITHPDFSYRNKSKIKELAYFSHKRLTGFGEDGQGNELESLKFVLKEYVRPTELRERLIELKQDPDYYRNNKVDFSNGPGISFSDEEGIYITLAKRIYFTRNSLIHSKSNRKSQTYRVNIHKDILRNEIPLLEAVSELVILNSSGIL
;
A
#
# COMPACT_ATOMS: atom_id res chain seq x y z
N MET A 1 -35.01 14.03 1.00
CA MET A 1 -34.43 12.80 0.48
C MET A 1 -35.41 11.68 0.75
N THR A 2 -36.11 11.20 -0.25
CA THR A 2 -37.06 10.11 -0.11
C THR A 2 -36.32 8.78 -0.22
N SER A 3 -36.79 7.76 0.48
CA SER A 3 -36.15 6.43 0.59
C SER A 3 -35.98 5.68 -0.75
N SER A 4 -36.46 6.26 -1.86
CA SER A 4 -36.32 5.76 -3.24
C SER A 4 -34.94 6.00 -3.86
N ASP A 5 -34.17 6.96 -3.33
CA ASP A 5 -32.87 7.33 -3.94
C ASP A 5 -31.71 6.38 -3.56
N ILE A 6 -31.96 5.47 -2.62
CA ILE A 6 -30.96 4.49 -2.13
C ILE A 6 -31.03 3.16 -2.90
N ARG A 7 -32.05 2.97 -3.76
CA ARG A 7 -32.49 1.63 -4.23
C ARG A 7 -31.85 1.11 -5.52
N ARG A 8 -31.10 1.91 -6.26
CA ARG A 8 -30.43 1.42 -7.48
C ARG A 8 -28.99 1.90 -7.47
N PRO A 9 -27.99 1.00 -7.34
CA PRO A 9 -26.68 1.38 -7.78
C PRO A 9 -26.80 1.76 -9.26
N PRO A 10 -26.26 2.93 -9.67
CA PRO A 10 -26.37 3.35 -11.07
C PRO A 10 -25.85 2.22 -11.97
N ARG A 11 -26.50 1.98 -13.11
CA ARG A 11 -26.13 0.95 -14.11
C ARG A 11 -24.66 1.00 -14.54
N TYR A 12 -23.96 2.09 -14.25
CA TYR A 12 -22.53 2.31 -14.49
C TYR A 12 -21.58 1.39 -13.70
N TYR A 13 -22.03 0.77 -12.61
CA TYR A 13 -21.22 -0.11 -11.77
C TYR A 13 -20.94 -1.50 -12.37
N TYR A 14 -21.60 -1.84 -13.45
CA TYR A 14 -21.54 -3.18 -14.03
C TYR A 14 -20.75 -3.27 -15.33
N ARG A 15 -20.13 -2.19 -15.76
CA ARG A 15 -19.25 -2.29 -16.94
C ARG A 15 -17.94 -2.95 -16.53
N PRO A 16 -17.58 -4.06 -17.19
CA PRO A 16 -16.27 -4.65 -16.98
C PRO A 16 -15.21 -3.62 -17.35
N ILE A 17 -14.11 -3.63 -16.59
CA ILE A 17 -12.93 -2.82 -16.88
C ILE A 17 -11.97 -3.77 -17.57
N GLU A 18 -11.59 -3.47 -18.79
CA GLU A 18 -10.58 -4.21 -19.52
C GLU A 18 -9.42 -3.28 -19.82
N VAL A 19 -8.24 -3.75 -19.50
CA VAL A 19 -6.99 -3.03 -19.72
C VAL A 19 -6.01 -3.98 -20.38
N GLU A 20 -5.60 -3.65 -21.59
CA GLU A 20 -4.69 -4.47 -22.37
C GLU A 20 -3.27 -3.89 -22.30
N ASP A 21 -2.31 -4.75 -22.00
CA ASP A 21 -0.90 -4.46 -22.17
C ASP A 21 -0.40 -5.17 -23.45
N ASN A 22 -0.32 -4.41 -24.50
CA ASN A 22 0.15 -4.90 -25.79
C ASN A 22 1.66 -5.21 -25.80
N THR A 23 2.41 -4.72 -24.82
CA THR A 23 3.85 -4.95 -24.71
C THR A 23 4.16 -6.33 -24.12
N SER A 24 3.44 -6.69 -23.06
CA SER A 24 3.63 -7.95 -22.34
C SER A 24 2.61 -9.03 -22.75
N ASN A 25 1.70 -8.73 -23.67
CA ASN A 25 0.61 -9.61 -24.10
C ASN A 25 -0.30 -10.07 -22.95
N ILE A 26 -0.56 -9.17 -21.99
CA ILE A 26 -1.36 -9.41 -20.81
C ILE A 26 -2.65 -8.59 -20.86
N ASN A 27 -3.75 -9.25 -20.61
CA ASN A 27 -5.05 -8.59 -20.48
C ASN A 27 -5.54 -8.67 -19.03
N TYR A 28 -5.89 -7.51 -18.46
CA TYR A 28 -6.48 -7.37 -17.13
C TYR A 28 -7.95 -7.06 -17.25
N ARG A 29 -8.79 -7.87 -16.63
CA ARG A 29 -10.23 -7.66 -16.64
C ARG A 29 -10.78 -7.67 -15.22
N ILE A 30 -11.38 -6.54 -14.80
CA ILE A 30 -12.22 -6.49 -13.61
C ILE A 30 -13.66 -6.64 -14.06
N SER A 31 -14.31 -7.67 -13.57
CA SER A 31 -15.72 -7.94 -13.83
C SER A 31 -16.39 -8.49 -12.59
N ARG A 32 -17.71 -8.67 -12.63
CA ARG A 32 -18.39 -9.43 -11.58
C ARG A 32 -17.66 -10.75 -11.34
N ILE A 33 -17.66 -11.18 -10.09
CA ILE A 33 -17.05 -12.46 -9.72
C ILE A 33 -17.59 -13.57 -10.62
N SER A 34 -16.68 -14.33 -11.21
CA SER A 34 -17.07 -15.41 -12.12
C SER A 34 -17.60 -16.63 -11.37
N ASP A 35 -18.44 -17.41 -12.03
CA ASP A 35 -18.96 -18.67 -11.46
C ASP A 35 -17.83 -19.61 -11.02
N ILE A 36 -16.72 -19.64 -11.76
CA ILE A 36 -15.52 -20.43 -11.42
C ILE A 36 -14.88 -19.91 -10.12
N ALA A 37 -14.76 -18.59 -9.95
CA ALA A 37 -14.18 -18.01 -8.74
C ALA A 37 -15.09 -18.28 -7.52
N ILE A 38 -16.41 -18.18 -7.67
CA ILE A 38 -17.37 -18.54 -6.62
C ILE A 38 -17.24 -20.02 -6.26
N PHE A 39 -17.17 -20.90 -7.26
CA PHE A 39 -17.00 -22.34 -7.03
C PHE A 39 -15.70 -22.63 -6.26
N TYR A 40 -14.59 -21.98 -6.65
CA TYR A 40 -13.31 -22.14 -5.97
C TYR A 40 -13.37 -21.66 -4.51
N LEU A 41 -13.97 -20.52 -4.24
CA LEU A 41 -14.12 -19.98 -2.89
C LEU A 41 -15.02 -20.86 -2.02
N LEU A 42 -16.09 -21.41 -2.58
CA LEU A 42 -16.95 -22.36 -1.90
C LEU A 42 -16.21 -23.67 -1.61
N TYR A 43 -15.45 -24.18 -2.57
CA TYR A 43 -14.63 -25.38 -2.41
C TYR A 43 -13.61 -25.20 -1.27
N LYS A 44 -12.88 -24.08 -1.28
CA LYS A 44 -11.94 -23.74 -0.21
C LYS A 44 -12.62 -23.65 1.15
N ARG A 45 -13.80 -23.07 1.20
CA ARG A 45 -14.57 -22.97 2.44
C ARG A 45 -14.98 -24.37 2.97
N ILE A 46 -15.36 -25.28 2.07
CA ILE A 46 -15.73 -26.66 2.45
C ILE A 46 -14.50 -27.44 2.95
N GLU A 47 -13.34 -27.24 2.34
CA GLU A 47 -12.08 -27.86 2.80
C GLU A 47 -11.70 -27.45 4.24
N GLU A 48 -12.03 -26.21 4.65
CA GLU A 48 -11.74 -25.67 5.98
C GLU A 48 -12.76 -26.11 7.05
N MET A 49 -13.88 -26.74 6.67
CA MET A 49 -14.95 -27.13 7.58
C MET A 49 -14.68 -28.48 8.25
N VAL A 50 -14.86 -28.56 9.58
CA VAL A 50 -14.75 -29.80 10.34
C VAL A 50 -15.93 -30.75 10.06
N TYR A 51 -17.12 -30.18 9.88
CA TYR A 51 -18.36 -30.88 9.55
C TYR A 51 -19.01 -30.31 8.30
N PRO A 52 -18.49 -30.62 7.09
CA PRO A 52 -18.85 -29.90 5.86
C PRO A 52 -20.35 -29.83 5.57
N GLY A 53 -21.08 -30.93 5.81
CA GLY A 53 -22.51 -31.00 5.52
C GLY A 53 -23.35 -30.05 6.38
N TYR A 54 -23.14 -30.07 7.69
CA TYR A 54 -23.89 -29.24 8.66
C TYR A 54 -23.46 -27.78 8.57
N GLU A 55 -22.16 -27.52 8.56
CA GLU A 55 -21.65 -26.14 8.53
C GLU A 55 -21.99 -25.43 7.21
N THR A 56 -21.96 -26.14 6.08
CA THR A 56 -22.41 -25.61 4.80
C THR A 56 -23.88 -25.21 4.84
N LEU A 57 -24.74 -26.04 5.42
CA LEU A 57 -26.15 -25.74 5.56
C LEU A 57 -26.39 -24.52 6.46
N MET A 58 -25.66 -24.42 7.57
CA MET A 58 -25.74 -23.27 8.48
C MET A 58 -25.22 -21.99 7.83
N TYR A 59 -24.12 -22.08 7.07
CA TYR A 59 -23.57 -20.97 6.29
C TYR A 59 -24.61 -20.40 5.32
N PHE A 60 -25.30 -21.26 4.56
CA PHE A 60 -26.35 -20.81 3.65
C PHE A 60 -27.58 -20.24 4.39
N LYS A 61 -27.95 -20.82 5.55
CA LYS A 61 -29.01 -20.27 6.41
C LYS A 61 -28.65 -18.89 6.94
N ASP A 62 -27.43 -18.70 7.41
CA ASP A 62 -26.95 -17.41 7.92
C ASP A 62 -26.90 -16.34 6.83
N MET A 63 -26.45 -16.71 5.64
CA MET A 63 -26.47 -15.82 4.48
C MET A 63 -27.91 -15.40 4.13
N ASP A 64 -28.85 -16.33 4.13
CA ASP A 64 -30.27 -16.02 3.90
C ASP A 64 -30.87 -15.16 5.00
N ALA A 65 -30.45 -15.32 6.26
CA ALA A 65 -30.91 -14.51 7.38
C ALA A 65 -30.37 -13.07 7.31
N ARG A 66 -29.08 -12.91 7.00
CA ARG A 66 -28.44 -11.59 6.81
C ARG A 66 -29.03 -10.84 5.59
N LYS A 67 -29.40 -11.57 4.54
CA LYS A 67 -30.02 -11.00 3.34
C LYS A 67 -31.50 -10.73 3.47
N ARG A 68 -32.25 -11.43 4.31
CA ARG A 68 -33.66 -11.11 4.55
C ARG A 68 -33.86 -9.69 5.05
N HIS A 69 -32.90 -9.11 5.74
CA HIS A 69 -32.93 -7.68 6.11
C HIS A 69 -32.68 -6.76 4.90
N ALA A 70 -31.88 -7.18 3.93
CA ALA A 70 -31.62 -6.45 2.67
C ALA A 70 -32.70 -6.71 1.61
N VAL A 71 -33.22 -7.93 1.55
CA VAL A 71 -34.17 -8.44 0.54
C VAL A 71 -35.63 -7.97 0.76
N ARG A 72 -35.99 -7.51 1.96
CA ARG A 72 -37.29 -6.84 2.13
C ARG A 72 -37.47 -5.61 1.26
N LEU A 73 -36.40 -5.14 0.64
CA LEU A 73 -36.34 -4.02 -0.31
C LEU A 73 -36.31 -4.44 -1.78
N GLU A 74 -36.01 -5.71 -2.09
CA GLU A 74 -35.84 -6.23 -3.47
C GLU A 74 -36.94 -7.21 -3.92
N GLN A 75 -37.91 -7.51 -3.10
CA GLN A 75 -38.97 -8.48 -3.43
C GLN A 75 -39.84 -8.11 -4.65
N VAL A 76 -39.73 -6.87 -5.13
CA VAL A 76 -40.51 -6.41 -6.32
C VAL A 76 -39.82 -6.77 -7.64
N GLU A 77 -38.54 -7.04 -7.67
CA GLU A 77 -37.84 -7.40 -8.91
C GLU A 77 -37.62 -8.91 -9.10
N PHE A 78 -37.93 -9.73 -8.10
CA PHE A 78 -37.64 -11.17 -8.12
C PHE A 78 -38.55 -11.99 -9.05
N GLU A 79 -39.69 -11.47 -9.44
CA GLU A 79 -40.62 -12.18 -10.35
C GLU A 79 -40.22 -12.06 -11.82
N GLN A 80 -39.36 -11.12 -12.19
CA GLN A 80 -38.98 -10.91 -13.60
C GLN A 80 -37.71 -11.64 -14.04
N ASP A 81 -36.87 -12.11 -13.13
CA ASP A 81 -35.57 -12.76 -13.46
C ASP A 81 -35.63 -14.30 -13.36
N LYS A 82 -36.58 -14.94 -14.02
CA LYS A 82 -36.63 -16.42 -14.16
C LYS A 82 -35.55 -17.04 -15.05
N LYS A 83 -34.47 -16.31 -15.36
CA LYS A 83 -33.37 -16.79 -16.22
C LYS A 83 -32.04 -16.84 -15.52
N TYR A 84 -31.89 -17.66 -14.48
CA TYR A 84 -30.57 -18.10 -14.08
C TYR A 84 -30.16 -19.29 -14.96
N GLY A 85 -29.15 -19.09 -15.83
CA GLY A 85 -28.69 -20.14 -16.76
C GLY A 85 -28.00 -21.32 -16.07
N SER A 86 -27.53 -21.17 -14.81
CA SER A 86 -26.92 -22.25 -14.04
C SER A 86 -27.08 -22.02 -12.52
N PHE A 87 -26.94 -23.12 -11.76
CA PHE A 87 -26.93 -23.07 -10.29
C PHE A 87 -25.78 -22.18 -9.76
N LEU A 88 -24.61 -22.17 -10.42
CA LEU A 88 -23.47 -21.34 -10.04
C LEU A 88 -23.78 -19.85 -10.27
N THR A 89 -24.45 -19.50 -11.34
CA THR A 89 -24.90 -18.11 -11.58
C THR A 89 -25.93 -17.68 -10.53
N TYR A 90 -26.83 -18.55 -10.13
CA TYR A 90 -27.73 -18.29 -9.01
C TYR A 90 -26.95 -18.07 -7.71
N LEU A 91 -25.96 -18.91 -7.39
CA LEU A 91 -25.14 -18.77 -6.20
C LEU A 91 -24.31 -17.48 -6.22
N SER A 92 -23.68 -17.14 -7.35
CA SER A 92 -22.87 -15.92 -7.47
C SER A 92 -23.69 -14.67 -7.19
N ASN A 93 -24.89 -14.60 -7.71
CA ASN A 93 -25.81 -13.49 -7.45
C ASN A 93 -26.31 -13.45 -5.99
N ARG A 94 -26.33 -14.60 -5.31
CA ARG A 94 -26.74 -14.68 -3.91
C ARG A 94 -25.60 -14.40 -2.93
N ILE A 95 -24.39 -14.92 -3.22
CA ILE A 95 -23.24 -14.89 -2.32
C ILE A 95 -22.50 -13.55 -2.45
N ALA A 96 -22.23 -13.14 -3.68
CA ALA A 96 -21.35 -12.02 -3.96
C ALA A 96 -21.92 -11.12 -5.10
N PRO A 97 -23.14 -10.56 -4.92
CA PRO A 97 -23.85 -9.83 -5.99
C PRO A 97 -23.13 -8.55 -6.43
N TYR A 98 -22.27 -8.01 -5.56
CA TYR A 98 -21.59 -6.72 -5.77
C TYR A 98 -20.07 -6.85 -5.81
N ASP A 99 -19.56 -8.08 -5.75
CA ASP A 99 -18.12 -8.32 -5.70
C ASP A 99 -17.55 -8.55 -7.09
N PHE A 100 -16.28 -8.20 -7.23
CA PHE A 100 -15.57 -8.25 -8.50
C PHE A 100 -14.41 -9.23 -8.40
N SER A 101 -14.06 -9.82 -9.52
CA SER A 101 -12.82 -10.57 -9.67
C SER A 101 -11.89 -9.87 -10.64
N LEU A 102 -10.60 -9.84 -10.31
CA LEU A 102 -9.56 -9.50 -11.27
C LEU A 102 -9.16 -10.77 -12.01
N LYS A 103 -9.36 -10.76 -13.31
CA LYS A 103 -8.93 -11.82 -14.23
C LYS A 103 -7.72 -11.33 -15.00
N ILE A 104 -6.63 -12.09 -14.95
CA ILE A 104 -5.40 -11.81 -15.69
C ILE A 104 -5.24 -12.91 -16.72
N ILE A 105 -5.11 -12.52 -17.97
CA ILE A 105 -5.03 -13.43 -19.11
C ILE A 105 -3.72 -13.13 -19.85
N SER A 106 -2.92 -14.17 -20.08
CA SER A 106 -1.76 -14.10 -20.95
C SER A 106 -2.01 -14.92 -22.21
N ASN A 107 -1.60 -14.40 -23.34
CA ASN A 107 -1.62 -15.12 -24.62
C ASN A 107 -0.43 -16.08 -24.77
N GLU A 108 0.54 -15.98 -23.87
CA GLU A 108 1.72 -16.84 -23.82
C GLU A 108 1.75 -17.64 -22.52
N PRO A 109 2.35 -18.84 -22.50
CA PRO A 109 2.56 -19.58 -21.28
C PRO A 109 3.42 -18.79 -20.31
N LYS A 110 2.95 -18.66 -19.05
CA LYS A 110 3.62 -17.95 -17.96
C LYS A 110 3.57 -18.83 -16.70
N GLU A 111 4.51 -18.62 -15.79
CA GLU A 111 4.49 -19.28 -14.49
C GLU A 111 3.46 -18.65 -13.55
N ILE A 112 2.99 -19.40 -12.55
CA ILE A 112 2.04 -18.91 -11.55
C ILE A 112 2.62 -17.72 -10.77
N SER A 113 3.92 -17.74 -10.50
CA SER A 113 4.66 -16.66 -9.85
C SER A 113 4.56 -15.33 -10.62
N ASP A 114 4.55 -15.38 -11.96
CA ASP A 114 4.42 -14.19 -12.79
C ASP A 114 3.03 -13.56 -12.65
N PHE A 115 1.97 -14.39 -12.60
CA PHE A 115 0.62 -13.87 -12.39
C PHE A 115 0.46 -13.17 -11.04
N LYS A 116 1.18 -13.62 -9.99
CA LYS A 116 1.20 -12.93 -8.71
C LYS A 116 1.82 -11.53 -8.86
N ARG A 117 2.95 -11.40 -9.54
CA ARG A 117 3.60 -10.12 -9.83
C ARG A 117 2.71 -9.18 -10.65
N TYR A 118 2.05 -9.71 -11.69
CA TYR A 118 1.10 -8.93 -12.50
C TYR A 118 -0.09 -8.45 -11.67
N LYS A 119 -0.62 -9.28 -10.77
CA LYS A 119 -1.68 -8.90 -9.84
C LYS A 119 -1.24 -7.73 -8.96
N ASP A 120 -0.09 -7.85 -8.32
CA ASP A 120 0.42 -6.83 -7.40
C ASP A 120 0.71 -5.52 -8.13
N SER A 121 1.28 -5.59 -9.34
CA SER A 121 1.51 -4.42 -10.20
C SER A 121 0.20 -3.74 -10.60
N PHE A 122 -0.84 -4.52 -10.92
CA PHE A 122 -2.15 -3.98 -11.23
C PHE A 122 -2.80 -3.30 -10.02
N ILE A 123 -2.74 -3.93 -8.85
CA ILE A 123 -3.29 -3.37 -7.60
C ILE A 123 -2.61 -2.05 -7.27
N PHE A 124 -1.29 -1.99 -7.32
CA PHE A 124 -0.55 -0.74 -7.09
C PHE A 124 -0.98 0.35 -8.07
N THR A 125 -0.94 0.07 -9.38
CA THR A 125 -1.31 1.03 -10.43
C THR A 125 -2.74 1.54 -10.26
N TYR A 126 -3.65 0.65 -9.84
CA TYR A 126 -5.03 1.01 -9.54
C TYR A 126 -5.13 1.97 -8.36
N ILE A 127 -4.53 1.63 -7.22
CA ILE A 127 -4.59 2.46 -6.02
C ILE A 127 -3.92 3.80 -6.28
N TYR A 128 -2.74 3.80 -6.90
CA TYR A 128 -1.99 5.01 -7.28
C TYR A 128 -2.80 5.95 -8.18
N SER A 129 -3.46 5.40 -9.22
CA SER A 129 -4.21 6.21 -10.18
C SER A 129 -5.56 6.68 -9.66
N LYS A 130 -6.19 5.94 -8.76
CA LYS A 130 -7.57 6.19 -8.33
C LYS A 130 -7.70 6.63 -6.89
N HIS A 131 -6.61 6.58 -6.11
CA HIS A 131 -6.60 6.88 -4.66
C HIS A 131 -7.71 6.13 -3.92
N ARG A 132 -7.89 4.84 -4.26
CA ARG A 132 -8.92 3.98 -3.69
C ARG A 132 -8.37 2.59 -3.44
N PRO A 133 -8.58 2.04 -2.24
CA PRO A 133 -8.11 0.70 -1.94
C PRO A 133 -8.85 -0.35 -2.79
N ILE A 134 -8.12 -1.37 -3.18
CA ILE A 134 -8.68 -2.67 -3.59
C ILE A 134 -8.46 -3.61 -2.42
N ILE A 135 -9.55 -4.12 -1.86
CA ILE A 135 -9.50 -5.11 -0.79
C ILE A 135 -9.57 -6.49 -1.43
N GLU A 136 -8.52 -7.27 -1.24
CA GLU A 136 -8.48 -8.66 -1.70
C GLU A 136 -9.18 -9.56 -0.68
N ALA A 137 -10.23 -10.23 -1.09
CA ALA A 137 -10.92 -11.20 -0.27
C ALA A 137 -10.27 -12.57 -0.42
N GLU A 138 -9.61 -13.04 0.63
CA GLU A 138 -8.96 -14.35 0.68
C GLU A 138 -9.97 -15.49 0.82
N ASN A 139 -11.14 -15.19 1.37
CA ASN A 139 -12.21 -16.18 1.59
C ASN A 139 -13.59 -15.52 1.54
N LEU A 140 -14.64 -16.35 1.48
CA LEU A 140 -16.03 -15.89 1.40
C LEU A 140 -16.48 -15.05 2.61
N ASN A 141 -15.93 -15.26 3.79
CA ASN A 141 -16.28 -14.49 4.97
C ASN A 141 -15.83 -13.04 4.86
N LYS A 142 -14.62 -12.81 4.31
CA LYS A 142 -14.11 -11.45 4.05
C LYS A 142 -14.91 -10.70 2.99
N ILE A 143 -15.47 -11.41 1.99
CA ILE A 143 -16.36 -10.81 0.99
C ILE A 143 -17.63 -10.22 1.64
N SER A 144 -18.16 -10.86 2.68
CA SER A 144 -19.42 -10.46 3.31
C SER A 144 -19.31 -9.28 4.27
N ASP A 145 -18.13 -9.04 4.84
CA ASP A 145 -17.96 -8.10 5.95
C ASP A 145 -17.59 -6.67 5.51
N GLU A 146 -17.02 -6.49 4.32
CA GLU A 146 -16.55 -5.19 3.86
C GLU A 146 -17.28 -4.68 2.62
N ARG A 147 -18.52 -4.22 2.80
CA ARG A 147 -19.27 -3.53 1.74
C ARG A 147 -18.84 -2.07 1.62
N ARG A 148 -17.70 -1.80 1.02
CA ARG A 148 -17.38 -0.44 0.58
C ARG A 148 -17.93 -0.22 -0.82
N LEU A 149 -19.09 0.42 -0.90
CA LEU A 149 -19.73 0.81 -2.17
C LEU A 149 -18.79 1.71 -2.98
N TYR A 150 -18.37 1.20 -4.10
CA TYR A 150 -17.64 1.95 -5.10
C TYR A 150 -18.56 3.00 -5.73
N ARG A 151 -18.26 4.28 -5.53
CA ARG A 151 -18.91 5.41 -6.21
C ARG A 151 -17.89 6.13 -7.08
N GLY A 152 -17.85 5.85 -8.36
CA GLY A 152 -16.87 6.49 -9.25
C GLY A 152 -17.34 6.63 -10.70
N LYS A 153 -16.72 7.60 -11.38
CA LYS A 153 -16.89 7.81 -12.84
C LYS A 153 -16.32 6.62 -13.63
N PRO A 154 -16.69 6.50 -14.93
CA PRO A 154 -16.08 5.51 -15.82
C PRO A 154 -14.56 5.51 -15.71
N PHE A 155 -13.98 4.33 -15.80
CA PHE A 155 -12.63 4.07 -15.41
C PHE A 155 -11.72 4.07 -16.65
N GLU A 156 -10.81 5.01 -16.70
CA GLU A 156 -9.68 4.98 -17.62
C GLU A 156 -8.40 4.68 -16.80
N MET A 157 -7.79 3.55 -17.04
CA MET A 157 -6.51 3.16 -16.47
C MET A 157 -5.70 2.47 -17.56
N GLU A 158 -4.42 2.80 -17.62
CA GLU A 158 -3.48 2.05 -18.45
C GLU A 158 -3.05 0.77 -17.72
N ALA A 159 -2.65 -0.24 -18.48
CA ALA A 159 -2.04 -1.43 -17.93
C ALA A 159 -0.75 -1.09 -17.18
N PRO A 160 -0.42 -1.84 -16.11
CA PRO A 160 0.85 -1.63 -15.42
C PRO A 160 2.02 -1.90 -16.37
N LYS A 161 2.97 -0.97 -16.38
CA LYS A 161 4.20 -1.03 -17.21
C LYS A 161 5.44 -1.42 -16.38
N ARG A 162 5.25 -1.64 -15.07
CA ARG A 162 6.34 -1.94 -14.14
C ARG A 162 5.97 -3.10 -13.23
N ILE A 163 7.00 -3.81 -12.79
CA ILE A 163 6.89 -4.87 -11.77
C ILE A 163 7.38 -4.29 -10.44
N TYR A 164 6.59 -4.48 -9.41
CA TYR A 164 6.86 -4.02 -8.06
C TYR A 164 7.12 -5.20 -7.13
N ASP A 165 7.91 -4.99 -6.09
CA ASP A 165 8.13 -6.00 -5.07
C ASP A 165 6.82 -6.31 -4.33
N PRO A 166 6.37 -7.57 -4.27
CA PRO A 166 5.10 -7.94 -3.64
C PRO A 166 5.02 -7.55 -2.16
N PHE A 167 6.14 -7.64 -1.43
CA PHE A 167 6.21 -7.30 -0.02
C PHE A 167 5.91 -5.82 0.25
N ILE A 168 6.47 -4.94 -0.59
CA ILE A 168 6.22 -3.50 -0.51
C ILE A 168 4.75 -3.19 -0.83
N ILE A 169 4.19 -3.88 -1.81
CA ILE A 169 2.79 -3.67 -2.22
C ILE A 169 1.81 -4.11 -1.14
N GLU A 170 2.14 -5.13 -0.35
CA GLU A 170 1.33 -5.52 0.81
C GLU A 170 1.20 -4.38 1.83
N TYR A 171 2.31 -3.70 2.17
CA TYR A 171 2.28 -2.54 3.07
C TYR A 171 1.54 -1.35 2.46
N TYR A 172 1.76 -1.06 1.18
CA TYR A 172 1.07 0.03 0.50
C TYR A 172 -0.46 -0.20 0.49
N ARG A 173 -0.89 -1.43 0.22
CA ARG A 173 -2.28 -1.84 0.28
C ARG A 173 -2.84 -1.69 1.68
N GLN A 174 -2.15 -2.19 2.71
CA GLN A 174 -2.55 -2.06 4.11
C GLN A 174 -2.74 -0.59 4.52
N ALA A 175 -1.83 0.29 4.11
CA ALA A 175 -1.96 1.72 4.35
C ALA A 175 -3.22 2.29 3.68
N SER A 176 -3.47 1.95 2.41
CA SER A 176 -4.61 2.45 1.63
C SER A 176 -5.96 1.96 2.15
N GLU A 177 -6.01 0.74 2.69
CA GLU A 177 -7.23 0.13 3.23
C GLU A 177 -7.60 0.69 4.61
N SER A 178 -6.62 1.15 5.37
CA SER A 178 -6.84 1.64 6.73
C SER A 178 -7.46 3.04 6.74
N SER A 179 -8.34 3.30 7.71
CA SER A 179 -8.82 4.64 8.06
C SER A 179 -8.14 5.21 9.30
N ASP A 180 -7.26 4.43 9.95
CA ASP A 180 -6.51 4.84 11.12
C ASP A 180 -5.15 5.42 10.68
N PRO A 181 -4.88 6.71 10.94
CA PRO A 181 -3.63 7.34 10.53
C PRO A 181 -2.39 6.73 11.19
N PHE A 182 -2.52 6.08 12.35
CA PHE A 182 -1.40 5.34 12.96
C PHE A 182 -0.99 4.15 12.09
N ILE A 183 -1.97 3.32 11.69
CA ILE A 183 -1.73 2.16 10.83
C ILE A 183 -1.21 2.62 9.46
N GLN A 184 -1.82 3.66 8.87
CA GLN A 184 -1.35 4.23 7.60
C GLN A 184 0.11 4.65 7.68
N PHE A 185 0.46 5.43 8.71
CA PHE A 185 1.82 5.96 8.88
C PHE A 185 2.85 4.83 9.00
N ILE A 186 2.59 3.85 9.87
CA ILE A 186 3.52 2.74 10.09
C ILE A 186 3.65 1.86 8.85
N SER A 187 2.55 1.60 8.14
CA SER A 187 2.60 0.79 6.91
C SER A 187 3.40 1.49 5.80
N TYR A 188 3.21 2.79 5.59
CA TYR A 188 4.05 3.54 4.64
C TYR A 188 5.51 3.61 5.09
N TYR A 189 5.77 3.74 6.40
CA TYR A 189 7.13 3.76 6.92
C TYR A 189 7.87 2.44 6.67
N HIS A 190 7.20 1.28 6.81
CA HIS A 190 7.78 -0.02 6.50
C HIS A 190 8.24 -0.16 5.04
N ILE A 191 7.59 0.53 4.10
CA ILE A 191 8.05 0.59 2.71
C ILE A 191 9.43 1.23 2.61
N LEU A 192 9.68 2.29 3.39
CA LEU A 192 10.98 2.97 3.40
C LEU A 192 12.05 2.12 4.11
N GLU A 193 11.67 1.52 5.24
CA GLU A 193 12.53 0.67 6.06
C GLU A 193 13.04 -0.57 5.30
N TYR A 194 12.22 -1.10 4.38
CA TYR A 194 12.59 -2.24 3.52
C TYR A 194 13.92 -2.02 2.76
N PHE A 195 14.20 -0.78 2.36
CA PHE A 195 15.41 -0.44 1.60
C PHE A 195 16.61 -0.03 2.46
N TYR A 196 16.48 0.02 3.79
CA TYR A 196 17.55 0.56 4.64
C TYR A 196 18.85 -0.21 4.50
N ASP A 197 18.83 -1.51 4.63
CA ASP A 197 20.04 -2.34 4.61
C ASP A 197 20.71 -2.32 3.24
N GLU A 198 19.94 -2.43 2.18
CA GLU A 198 20.46 -2.44 0.80
C GLU A 198 21.15 -1.10 0.48
N ILE A 199 20.46 0.01 0.67
CA ILE A 199 20.98 1.34 0.33
C ILE A 199 22.11 1.74 1.24
N PHE A 200 22.02 1.41 2.55
CA PHE A 200 23.11 1.68 3.48
C PHE A 200 24.38 0.92 3.12
N ASN A 201 24.27 -0.37 2.81
CA ASN A 201 25.40 -1.20 2.40
C ASN A 201 26.01 -0.72 1.08
N LYS A 202 25.17 -0.41 0.09
CA LYS A 202 25.60 0.20 -1.19
C LYS A 202 26.44 1.45 -0.92
N LYS A 203 25.93 2.36 -0.09
CA LYS A 203 26.61 3.62 0.23
C LYS A 203 27.89 3.42 1.03
N LEU A 204 27.90 2.51 1.98
CA LEU A 204 29.08 2.15 2.74
C LEU A 204 30.20 1.62 1.83
N ILE A 205 29.84 0.73 0.89
CA ILE A 205 30.81 0.17 -0.08
C ILE A 205 31.36 1.28 -0.98
N GLU A 206 30.52 2.18 -1.51
CA GLU A 206 30.97 3.32 -2.31
C GLU A 206 31.95 4.21 -1.53
N ASP A 207 31.61 4.56 -0.28
CA ASP A 207 32.45 5.38 0.58
C ASP A 207 33.81 4.69 0.92
N LEU A 208 33.80 3.36 1.11
CA LEU A 208 35.00 2.58 1.31
C LEU A 208 35.87 2.54 0.04
N MET A 209 35.26 2.30 -1.13
CA MET A 209 35.97 2.31 -2.41
C MET A 209 36.63 3.65 -2.66
N ASN A 210 35.91 4.77 -2.42
CA ASN A 210 36.45 6.11 -2.58
C ASN A 210 37.66 6.36 -1.64
N LYS A 211 37.63 5.83 -0.41
CA LYS A 211 38.75 5.95 0.54
C LYS A 211 39.95 5.11 0.14
N ILE A 212 39.71 3.88 -0.35
CA ILE A 212 40.79 2.94 -0.72
C ILE A 212 41.47 3.40 -2.04
N THR A 213 40.73 3.97 -2.97
CA THR A 213 41.24 4.46 -4.24
C THR A 213 41.83 5.88 -4.18
N HIS A 214 41.70 6.56 -3.02
CA HIS A 214 42.27 7.89 -2.86
C HIS A 214 43.79 7.86 -2.92
N PRO A 215 44.46 8.80 -3.63
CA PRO A 215 45.93 8.82 -3.78
C PRO A 215 46.73 8.78 -2.45
N ASP A 216 46.14 9.33 -1.39
CA ASP A 216 46.78 9.33 -0.05
C ASP A 216 46.64 8.00 0.70
N PHE A 217 45.86 7.06 0.19
CA PHE A 217 45.69 5.76 0.84
C PHE A 217 46.79 4.80 0.43
N SER A 218 47.33 4.12 1.43
CA SER A 218 48.28 3.02 1.20
C SER A 218 47.99 1.87 2.19
N TYR A 219 47.76 0.68 1.65
CA TYR A 219 47.55 -0.54 2.42
C TYR A 219 48.81 -0.91 3.29
N ARG A 220 49.99 -0.37 2.94
CA ARG A 220 51.24 -0.54 3.73
C ARG A 220 51.30 0.41 4.94
N ASN A 221 50.50 1.46 4.96
CA ASN A 221 50.45 2.42 6.05
C ASN A 221 49.43 1.99 7.09
N LYS A 222 49.91 1.47 8.27
CA LYS A 222 49.06 1.01 9.35
C LYS A 222 48.12 2.07 9.91
N SER A 223 48.49 3.36 9.85
CA SER A 223 47.60 4.45 10.27
C SER A 223 46.41 4.58 9.35
N LYS A 224 46.61 4.51 8.05
CA LYS A 224 45.52 4.58 7.05
C LYS A 224 44.57 3.39 7.13
N ILE A 225 45.08 2.19 7.40
CA ILE A 225 44.24 1.01 7.69
C ILE A 225 43.39 1.20 8.94
N LYS A 226 43.99 1.75 10.03
CA LYS A 226 43.25 2.05 11.27
C LYS A 226 42.17 3.10 11.03
N GLU A 227 42.42 4.15 10.27
CA GLU A 227 41.45 5.16 9.89
C GLU A 227 40.26 4.53 9.11
N LEU A 228 40.56 3.63 8.16
CA LEU A 228 39.53 2.91 7.39
C LEU A 228 38.70 2.01 8.31
N ALA A 229 39.34 1.24 9.18
CA ALA A 229 38.65 0.37 10.14
C ALA A 229 37.76 1.17 11.12
N TYR A 230 38.25 2.29 11.62
CA TYR A 230 37.50 3.19 12.49
C TYR A 230 36.29 3.80 11.73
N PHE A 231 36.47 4.23 10.48
CA PHE A 231 35.40 4.73 9.65
C PHE A 231 34.31 3.68 9.46
N SER A 232 34.68 2.44 9.08
CA SER A 232 33.74 1.34 8.91
C SER A 232 32.99 1.02 10.21
N HIS A 233 33.69 0.91 11.30
CA HIS A 233 33.10 0.64 12.61
C HIS A 233 32.13 1.74 13.02
N LYS A 234 32.52 3.00 12.89
CA LYS A 234 31.65 4.15 13.18
C LYS A 234 30.38 4.19 12.34
N ARG A 235 30.48 3.81 11.06
CA ARG A 235 29.30 3.70 10.16
C ARG A 235 28.38 2.57 10.57
N LEU A 236 28.93 1.40 10.92
CA LEU A 236 28.13 0.22 11.26
C LEU A 236 27.50 0.29 12.66
N THR A 237 28.18 0.90 13.64
CA THR A 237 27.65 1.00 15.03
C THR A 237 26.74 2.20 15.25
N GLY A 238 26.69 3.16 14.30
CA GLY A 238 25.95 4.40 14.48
C GLY A 238 26.57 5.36 15.51
N PHE A 239 25.97 6.52 15.67
CA PHE A 239 26.45 7.57 16.59
C PHE A 239 25.87 7.45 18.02
N GLY A 240 25.28 6.33 18.44
CA GLY A 240 24.66 6.20 19.74
C GLY A 240 24.53 4.75 20.21
N GLU A 241 24.47 4.55 21.52
CA GLU A 241 24.26 3.24 22.17
C GLU A 241 22.90 2.59 21.74
N ASP A 242 21.96 3.37 21.21
CA ASP A 242 20.62 2.93 20.87
C ASP A 242 20.42 2.61 19.36
N GLY A 243 21.45 2.64 18.52
CA GLY A 243 21.32 2.38 17.06
C GLY A 243 20.55 3.45 16.25
N GLN A 244 19.99 4.45 16.91
CA GLN A 244 19.12 5.47 16.32
C GLN A 244 19.79 6.32 15.22
N GLY A 245 21.11 6.47 15.29
CA GLY A 245 21.87 7.22 14.28
C GLY A 245 21.92 6.52 12.93
N ASN A 246 21.89 5.20 12.92
CA ASN A 246 21.95 4.40 11.69
C ASN A 246 20.62 4.44 10.93
N GLU A 247 19.48 4.28 11.62
CA GLU A 247 18.14 4.32 10.98
C GLU A 247 17.84 5.68 10.32
N LEU A 248 18.15 6.79 11.02
CA LEU A 248 17.94 8.13 10.45
C LEU A 248 18.84 8.38 9.23
N GLU A 249 20.07 7.90 9.25
CA GLU A 249 20.99 8.02 8.12
C GLU A 249 20.55 7.12 6.96
N SER A 250 20.12 5.90 7.24
CA SER A 250 19.56 4.98 6.23
C SER A 250 18.34 5.57 5.57
N LEU A 251 17.39 6.12 6.34
CA LEU A 251 16.23 6.82 5.79
C LEU A 251 16.64 7.98 4.88
N LYS A 252 17.61 8.80 5.30
CA LYS A 252 18.10 9.90 4.45
C LYS A 252 18.69 9.39 3.15
N PHE A 253 19.40 8.27 3.14
CA PHE A 253 19.94 7.68 1.92
C PHE A 253 18.84 7.13 1.00
N VAL A 254 17.84 6.45 1.55
CA VAL A 254 16.67 5.98 0.78
C VAL A 254 15.95 7.15 0.12
N LEU A 255 15.72 8.24 0.87
CA LEU A 255 15.09 9.44 0.34
C LEU A 255 15.94 10.07 -0.78
N LYS A 256 17.26 10.15 -0.62
CA LYS A 256 18.16 10.71 -1.63
C LYS A 256 18.25 9.84 -2.88
N GLU A 257 18.14 8.53 -2.77
CA GLU A 257 18.19 7.59 -3.89
C GLU A 257 16.90 7.62 -4.72
N TYR A 258 15.73 7.67 -4.06
CA TYR A 258 14.46 7.42 -4.74
C TYR A 258 13.52 8.61 -4.82
N VAL A 259 13.74 9.68 -4.05
CA VAL A 259 12.80 10.81 -3.96
C VAL A 259 13.43 12.08 -4.52
N ARG A 260 12.89 12.59 -5.61
CA ARG A 260 13.26 13.92 -6.12
C ARG A 260 12.35 14.99 -5.54
N PRO A 261 12.88 16.11 -5.02
CA PRO A 261 12.08 17.16 -4.39
C PRO A 261 10.99 17.74 -5.28
N THR A 262 11.25 17.88 -6.58
CA THR A 262 10.28 18.35 -7.57
C THR A 262 9.12 17.37 -7.74
N GLU A 263 9.42 16.09 -7.92
CA GLU A 263 8.41 15.02 -8.04
C GLU A 263 7.56 14.91 -6.75
N LEU A 264 8.20 15.01 -5.57
CA LEU A 264 7.49 15.00 -4.30
C LEU A 264 6.51 16.17 -4.18
N ARG A 265 6.94 17.37 -4.57
CA ARG A 265 6.09 18.55 -4.56
C ARG A 265 4.89 18.40 -5.50
N GLU A 266 5.12 17.90 -6.72
CA GLU A 266 4.08 17.66 -7.72
C GLU A 266 3.09 16.60 -7.20
N ARG A 267 3.59 15.51 -6.62
CA ARG A 267 2.74 14.45 -6.08
C ARG A 267 1.86 14.93 -4.93
N LEU A 268 2.36 15.75 -4.04
CA LEU A 268 1.56 16.38 -2.99
C LEU A 268 0.41 17.22 -3.56
N ILE A 269 0.66 17.97 -4.62
CA ILE A 269 -0.38 18.77 -5.30
C ILE A 269 -1.46 17.83 -5.92
N GLU A 270 -1.05 16.74 -6.54
CA GLU A 270 -1.99 15.72 -7.07
C GLU A 270 -2.85 15.11 -5.96
N LEU A 271 -2.27 14.86 -4.79
CA LEU A 271 -2.96 14.42 -3.58
C LEU A 271 -3.81 15.53 -2.93
N LYS A 272 -3.90 16.71 -3.57
CA LYS A 272 -4.64 17.89 -3.10
C LYS A 272 -4.11 18.42 -1.75
N GLN A 273 -2.82 18.26 -1.52
CA GLN A 273 -2.13 18.82 -0.38
C GLN A 273 -1.31 20.03 -0.78
N ASP A 274 -1.32 21.04 0.09
CA ASP A 274 -0.48 22.23 -0.08
C ASP A 274 0.95 21.90 0.42
N PRO A 275 1.98 21.93 -0.43
CA PRO A 275 3.37 21.73 0.01
C PRO A 275 3.82 22.75 1.05
N ASP A 276 3.29 23.98 1.02
CA ASP A 276 3.64 25.03 1.99
C ASP A 276 3.12 24.72 3.40
N TYR A 277 2.12 23.84 3.54
CA TYR A 277 1.71 23.31 4.83
C TYR A 277 2.91 22.70 5.57
N TYR A 278 3.68 21.85 4.91
CA TYR A 278 4.83 21.16 5.52
C TYR A 278 6.01 22.10 5.80
N ARG A 279 6.11 23.19 5.08
CA ARG A 279 7.10 24.24 5.35
C ARG A 279 6.75 25.02 6.60
N ASN A 280 5.48 25.39 6.74
CA ASN A 280 5.03 26.32 7.79
C ASN A 280 4.67 25.61 9.11
N ASN A 281 4.42 24.31 9.07
CA ASN A 281 4.00 23.54 10.24
C ASN A 281 5.04 22.49 10.63
N LYS A 282 5.37 22.46 11.92
CA LYS A 282 6.11 21.37 12.56
C LYS A 282 5.15 20.33 13.08
N VAL A 283 5.65 19.13 13.40
CA VAL A 283 4.88 18.08 14.05
C VAL A 283 5.08 18.21 15.56
N ASP A 284 4.13 18.83 16.25
CA ASP A 284 4.27 19.23 17.65
C ASP A 284 4.61 18.07 18.60
N PHE A 285 3.94 16.94 18.43
CA PHE A 285 4.13 15.78 19.33
C PHE A 285 5.45 15.03 19.10
N SER A 286 6.16 15.29 18.00
CA SER A 286 7.41 14.60 17.65
C SER A 286 8.60 15.55 17.50
N ASN A 287 8.37 16.86 17.50
CA ASN A 287 9.35 17.89 17.08
C ASN A 287 9.85 17.69 15.61
N GLY A 288 9.04 17.05 14.76
CA GLY A 288 9.35 16.95 13.34
C GLY A 288 9.48 18.33 12.70
N PRO A 289 10.62 18.63 12.04
CA PRO A 289 10.88 19.97 11.50
C PRO A 289 10.00 20.32 10.30
N GLY A 290 9.91 21.61 9.96
CA GLY A 290 9.37 22.07 8.68
C GLY A 290 10.26 21.64 7.52
N ILE A 291 9.68 21.51 6.31
CA ILE A 291 10.36 21.06 5.10
C ILE A 291 10.38 22.21 4.09
N SER A 292 11.56 22.58 3.60
CA SER A 292 11.70 23.56 2.51
C SER A 292 11.99 22.83 1.20
N PHE A 293 11.06 22.91 0.27
CA PHE A 293 11.19 22.28 -1.06
C PHE A 293 12.14 23.05 -1.99
N SER A 294 12.57 24.25 -1.62
CA SER A 294 13.56 25.04 -2.36
C SER A 294 15.00 24.73 -2.00
N ASP A 295 15.24 23.98 -0.92
CA ASP A 295 16.56 23.57 -0.47
C ASP A 295 16.83 22.13 -0.94
N GLU A 296 17.42 21.96 -2.12
CA GLU A 296 17.63 20.67 -2.77
C GLU A 296 18.50 19.70 -1.97
N GLU A 297 19.45 20.18 -1.15
CA GLU A 297 20.31 19.35 -0.31
C GLU A 297 19.76 19.19 1.10
N GLY A 298 19.27 20.25 1.71
CA GLY A 298 18.78 20.25 3.10
C GLY A 298 17.42 19.58 3.26
N ILE A 299 16.63 19.46 2.17
CA ILE A 299 15.33 18.82 2.21
C ILE A 299 15.43 17.37 2.72
N TYR A 300 16.43 16.60 2.29
CA TYR A 300 16.58 15.20 2.69
C TYR A 300 16.83 15.04 4.19
N ILE A 301 17.52 16.00 4.80
CA ILE A 301 17.77 16.00 6.24
C ILE A 301 16.49 16.31 7.00
N THR A 302 15.75 17.35 6.57
CA THR A 302 14.54 17.80 7.25
C THR A 302 13.40 16.79 7.07
N LEU A 303 13.24 16.24 5.87
CA LEU A 303 12.26 15.22 5.56
C LEU A 303 12.52 13.92 6.36
N ALA A 304 13.77 13.43 6.35
CA ALA A 304 14.15 12.26 7.14
C ALA A 304 13.88 12.48 8.64
N LYS A 305 14.28 13.63 9.20
CA LYS A 305 14.00 13.95 10.61
C LYS A 305 12.51 14.02 10.90
N ARG A 306 11.69 14.64 10.03
CA ARG A 306 10.25 14.73 10.21
C ARG A 306 9.60 13.34 10.28
N ILE A 307 9.91 12.48 9.33
CA ILE A 307 9.38 11.11 9.26
C ILE A 307 9.88 10.29 10.46
N TYR A 308 11.17 10.28 10.70
CA TYR A 308 11.79 9.46 11.74
C TYR A 308 11.33 9.84 13.16
N PHE A 309 11.31 11.14 13.49
CA PHE A 309 10.86 11.58 14.79
C PHE A 309 9.38 11.31 15.02
N THR A 310 8.56 11.44 13.97
CA THR A 310 7.13 11.09 14.05
C THR A 310 6.96 9.60 14.31
N ARG A 311 7.65 8.74 13.56
CA ARG A 311 7.64 7.29 13.80
C ARG A 311 8.06 6.92 15.23
N ASN A 312 9.14 7.51 15.71
CA ASN A 312 9.62 7.23 17.07
C ASN A 312 8.61 7.65 18.14
N SER A 313 7.92 8.76 17.94
CA SER A 313 6.88 9.21 18.86
C SER A 313 5.64 8.34 18.84
N LEU A 314 5.37 7.64 17.72
CA LEU A 314 4.28 6.66 17.59
C LEU A 314 4.59 5.35 18.33
N ILE A 315 5.85 4.86 18.23
CA ILE A 315 6.22 3.52 18.71
C ILE A 315 6.72 3.55 20.16
N HIS A 316 7.44 4.59 20.57
CA HIS A 316 8.10 4.64 21.87
C HIS A 316 7.34 5.49 22.88
N SER A 317 6.62 4.85 23.80
CA SER A 317 5.92 5.48 24.91
C SER A 317 6.83 5.65 26.15
N LYS A 318 8.01 6.28 26.01
CA LYS A 318 8.90 6.48 27.14
C LYS A 318 8.31 7.52 28.12
N SER A 319 8.09 7.13 29.37
CA SER A 319 7.45 7.96 30.43
C SER A 319 8.18 9.27 30.73
N ASN A 320 9.49 9.34 30.47
CA ASN A 320 10.33 10.50 30.75
C ASN A 320 10.25 11.64 29.71
N ARG A 321 9.57 11.41 28.56
CA ARG A 321 9.41 12.41 27.49
C ARG A 321 7.94 12.65 27.14
N LYS A 322 7.13 12.98 28.15
CA LYS A 322 5.67 13.21 28.00
C LYS A 322 5.28 14.20 26.89
N SER A 323 6.14 15.15 26.56
CA SER A 323 5.95 16.15 25.52
C SER A 323 6.22 15.66 24.09
N GLN A 324 6.83 14.48 23.92
CA GLN A 324 7.24 13.92 22.62
C GLN A 324 6.60 12.55 22.36
N THR A 325 5.42 12.30 22.94
CA THR A 325 4.73 11.03 22.80
C THR A 325 3.39 11.24 22.12
N TYR A 326 3.11 10.45 21.09
CA TYR A 326 1.82 10.45 20.42
C TYR A 326 0.68 10.04 21.39
N ARG A 327 -0.40 10.80 21.36
CA ARG A 327 -1.63 10.51 22.12
C ARG A 327 -2.81 10.53 21.14
N VAL A 328 -3.44 9.37 20.97
CA VAL A 328 -4.51 9.17 19.97
C VAL A 328 -5.58 10.25 20.02
N ASN A 329 -6.10 10.57 21.21
CA ASN A 329 -7.21 11.52 21.37
C ASN A 329 -6.84 12.99 21.11
N ILE A 330 -5.54 13.32 21.09
CA ILE A 330 -5.04 14.71 20.98
C ILE A 330 -4.37 14.94 19.63
N HIS A 331 -3.59 13.95 19.15
CA HIS A 331 -2.70 14.15 18.04
C HIS A 331 -3.15 13.45 16.76
N LYS A 332 -4.33 12.79 16.78
CA LYS A 332 -4.83 12.04 15.60
C LYS A 332 -4.97 12.90 14.36
N ASP A 333 -5.47 14.13 14.51
CA ASP A 333 -5.65 15.03 13.36
C ASP A 333 -4.33 15.60 12.86
N ILE A 334 -3.36 15.85 13.77
CA ILE A 334 -2.00 16.25 13.36
C ILE A 334 -1.34 15.12 12.58
N LEU A 335 -1.45 13.88 13.08
CA LEU A 335 -0.90 12.71 12.38
C LEU A 335 -1.58 12.48 11.02
N ARG A 336 -2.90 12.72 10.92
CA ARG A 336 -3.63 12.61 9.64
C ARG A 336 -3.07 13.53 8.56
N ASN A 337 -2.58 14.72 8.94
CA ASN A 337 -1.97 15.66 8.01
C ASN A 337 -0.57 15.20 7.53
N GLU A 338 0.06 14.26 8.24
CA GLU A 338 1.35 13.69 7.83
C GLU A 338 1.20 12.52 6.83
N ILE A 339 0.01 11.92 6.74
CA ILE A 339 -0.23 10.77 5.87
C ILE A 339 0.02 11.08 4.39
N PRO A 340 -0.50 12.17 3.80
CA PRO A 340 -0.27 12.45 2.38
C PRO A 340 1.21 12.67 2.04
N LEU A 341 2.01 13.22 2.97
CA LEU A 341 3.45 13.35 2.77
C LEU A 341 4.12 11.99 2.69
N LEU A 342 3.78 11.09 3.62
CA LEU A 342 4.38 9.78 3.68
C LEU A 342 3.88 8.87 2.55
N GLU A 343 2.61 9.02 2.14
CA GLU A 343 2.04 8.39 0.95
C GLU A 343 2.83 8.80 -0.30
N ALA A 344 3.00 10.10 -0.56
CA ALA A 344 3.75 10.60 -1.71
C ALA A 344 5.21 10.10 -1.73
N VAL A 345 5.89 10.13 -0.58
CA VAL A 345 7.26 9.61 -0.44
C VAL A 345 7.31 8.12 -0.75
N SER A 346 6.40 7.32 -0.18
CA SER A 346 6.36 5.87 -0.39
C SER A 346 6.08 5.51 -1.84
N GLU A 347 5.17 6.22 -2.50
CA GLU A 347 4.86 6.04 -3.92
C GLU A 347 6.07 6.30 -4.81
N LEU A 348 6.81 7.38 -4.55
CA LEU A 348 8.04 7.67 -5.29
C LEU A 348 9.11 6.61 -5.06
N VAL A 349 9.25 6.11 -3.84
CA VAL A 349 10.16 4.99 -3.54
C VAL A 349 9.75 3.73 -4.30
N ILE A 350 8.47 3.36 -4.29
CA ILE A 350 7.94 2.21 -5.03
C ILE A 350 8.19 2.37 -6.55
N LEU A 351 7.86 3.54 -7.10
CA LEU A 351 8.03 3.80 -8.53
C LEU A 351 9.48 3.76 -8.96
N ASN A 352 10.37 4.40 -8.21
CA ASN A 352 11.77 4.55 -8.58
C ASN A 352 12.65 3.33 -8.24
N SER A 353 12.17 2.42 -7.38
CA SER A 353 12.81 1.12 -7.12
C SER A 353 12.32 -0.01 -8.03
N SER A 354 11.27 0.22 -8.83
CA SER A 354 10.64 -0.81 -9.67
C SER A 354 11.36 -1.07 -10.98
N GLY A 355 11.30 -2.32 -11.45
CA GLY A 355 11.76 -2.73 -12.78
C GLY A 355 10.72 -2.46 -13.87
N ILE A 356 11.14 -2.43 -15.14
CA ILE A 356 10.24 -2.41 -16.30
C ILE A 356 9.71 -3.83 -16.51
N LEU A 357 8.45 -3.95 -16.91
CA LEU A 357 7.72 -5.21 -17.14
C LEU A 357 8.21 -5.89 -18.41
#